data_e2a0faf9e69e3a717afa137aba77c7aa
#
_entry.id   e2a0faf9e69e3a717afa137aba77c7aa
#
_cell.length_a   1.000
_cell.length_b   1.000
_cell.length_c   1.000
_cell.angle_alpha   90.00
_cell.angle_beta   90.00
_cell.angle_gamma   90.00
#
_symmetry.space_group_name_H-M   'P 1'
#
loop_
_entity.id
_entity.type
_entity.pdbx_description
1 polymer ?
#
loop_
_entity_poly.entity_id
_entity_poly.type
_entity_poly.pdbx_seq_one_letter_code
_entity_poly.pdbx_strand_id
1 'polypeptide(L)'
;SIDKIGVDILTKAGMIVDYQPDITLEKLRSLVNGYDVLVVRSRTNVSKDIIENGRSLKVIARVGVGLDNIDTNYAKSKNIQVINAQEAAIIAVSELVIGSMISLARFITHAHSETSKGNWIKKSLMGTELSGKYLGIVGVGNIGRNVGRIARASRMNIIGYDIYPISREYINEV
;
A
#
# COMPACT_ATOMS: atom_id res chain seq x y z
N SER A 1 0.67 8.27 11.38
CA SER A 1 1.98 8.88 11.64
C SER A 1 3.00 8.43 10.61
N ILE A 2 4.00 9.26 10.33
CA ILE A 2 5.19 8.95 9.54
C ILE A 2 6.25 8.46 10.53
N ASP A 3 7.10 7.53 10.10
CA ASP A 3 8.24 7.08 10.91
C ASP A 3 9.20 8.26 11.17
N LYS A 4 9.85 8.24 12.33
CA LYS A 4 10.83 9.26 12.73
C LYS A 4 11.96 9.40 11.69
N ILE A 5 12.37 8.30 11.07
CA ILE A 5 13.37 8.31 9.99
C ILE A 5 12.92 9.22 8.83
N GLY A 6 11.64 9.22 8.47
CA GLY A 6 11.12 10.11 7.42
C GLY A 6 11.22 11.58 7.80
N VAL A 7 10.93 11.93 9.05
CA VAL A 7 11.09 13.29 9.58
C VAL A 7 12.56 13.70 9.55
N ASP A 8 13.46 12.82 9.99
CA ASP A 8 14.90 13.08 10.00
C ASP A 8 15.47 13.30 8.59
N ILE A 9 14.99 12.54 7.59
CA ILE A 9 15.40 12.71 6.19
C ILE A 9 14.99 14.10 5.66
N LEU A 10 13.74 14.52 5.91
CA LEU A 10 13.25 15.83 5.47
C LEU A 10 14.03 16.98 6.14
N THR A 11 14.28 16.85 7.45
CA THR A 11 15.05 17.84 8.21
C THR A 11 16.51 17.95 7.72
N LYS A 12 17.16 16.80 7.45
CA LYS A 12 18.52 16.79 6.87
C LYS A 12 18.57 17.37 5.45
N ALA A 13 17.47 17.31 4.71
CA ALA A 13 17.32 17.95 3.41
C ALA A 13 17.08 19.48 3.50
N GLY A 14 17.12 20.06 4.71
CA GLY A 14 16.96 21.50 4.95
C GLY A 14 15.50 21.95 5.09
N MET A 15 14.54 21.04 5.24
CA MET A 15 13.14 21.40 5.45
C MET A 15 12.86 21.68 6.93
N ILE A 16 12.04 22.68 7.22
CA ILE A 16 11.49 22.91 8.55
C ILE A 16 10.25 22.01 8.68
N VAL A 17 10.32 20.98 9.52
CA VAL A 17 9.27 19.97 9.67
C VAL A 17 8.45 20.23 10.93
N ASP A 18 7.16 20.50 10.76
CA ASP A 18 6.17 20.48 11.83
C ASP A 18 5.47 19.13 11.84
N TYR A 19 5.78 18.27 12.81
CA TYR A 19 5.28 16.92 12.90
C TYR A 19 4.07 16.84 13.83
N GLN A 20 2.88 16.74 13.26
CA GLN A 20 1.61 16.68 13.98
C GLN A 20 0.80 15.41 13.59
N PRO A 21 1.16 14.23 14.11
CA PRO A 21 0.56 12.95 13.69
C PRO A 21 -0.93 12.85 14.04
N ASP A 22 -1.40 13.57 15.04
CA ASP A 22 -2.78 13.52 15.54
C ASP A 22 -3.58 14.80 15.27
N ILE A 23 -3.14 15.59 14.29
CA ILE A 23 -3.82 16.82 13.90
C ILE A 23 -5.27 16.55 13.49
N THR A 24 -6.19 17.36 13.98
CA THR A 24 -7.60 17.36 13.53
C THR A 24 -7.73 18.10 12.20
N LEU A 25 -8.80 17.81 11.44
CA LEU A 25 -9.04 18.50 10.16
C LEU A 25 -9.25 20.00 10.35
N GLU A 26 -9.90 20.41 11.43
CA GLU A 26 -10.11 21.83 11.77
C GLU A 26 -8.77 22.55 11.99
N LYS A 27 -7.89 21.95 12.78
CA LYS A 27 -6.56 22.50 13.04
C LYS A 27 -5.69 22.49 11.78
N LEU A 28 -5.75 21.43 10.98
CA LEU A 28 -5.06 21.39 9.69
C LEU A 28 -5.51 22.53 8.78
N ARG A 29 -6.83 22.74 8.67
CA ARG A 29 -7.41 23.83 7.88
C ARG A 29 -6.90 25.21 8.30
N SER A 30 -6.78 25.47 9.60
CA SER A 30 -6.31 26.76 10.11
C SER A 30 -4.80 27.00 9.91
N LEU A 31 -4.00 25.93 9.88
CA LEU A 31 -2.54 26.01 9.82
C LEU A 31 -1.98 25.87 8.40
N VAL A 32 -2.66 25.17 7.51
CA VAL A 32 -2.12 24.73 6.20
C VAL A 32 -1.61 25.88 5.32
N ASN A 33 -2.13 27.09 5.51
CA ASN A 33 -1.68 28.27 4.75
C ASN A 33 -0.21 28.66 5.00
N GLY A 34 0.35 28.25 6.13
CA GLY A 34 1.75 28.56 6.50
C GLY A 34 2.78 27.56 5.93
N TYR A 35 2.37 26.59 5.12
CA TYR A 35 3.24 25.51 4.67
C TYR A 35 3.33 25.43 3.15
N ASP A 36 4.55 25.14 2.64
CA ASP A 36 4.80 24.86 1.24
C ASP A 36 4.46 23.41 0.86
N VAL A 37 4.60 22.47 1.81
CA VAL A 37 4.45 21.03 1.60
C VAL A 37 3.55 20.44 2.67
N LEU A 38 2.55 19.68 2.27
CA LEU A 38 1.71 18.88 3.16
C LEU A 38 2.01 17.40 2.94
N VAL A 39 2.49 16.72 3.98
CA VAL A 39 2.76 15.28 3.96
C VAL A 39 1.69 14.54 4.75
N VAL A 40 0.96 13.63 4.11
CA VAL A 40 -0.18 12.91 4.72
C VAL A 40 -0.09 11.40 4.55
N ARG A 41 -0.88 10.67 5.34
CA ARG A 41 -1.22 9.26 5.16
C ARG A 41 -2.73 9.10 4.92
N SER A 42 -3.21 7.85 4.91
CA SER A 42 -4.59 7.49 4.59
C SER A 42 -5.65 8.13 5.52
N ARG A 43 -5.32 8.40 6.79
CA ARG A 43 -6.27 8.95 7.78
C ARG A 43 -6.67 10.40 7.50
N THR A 44 -5.78 11.19 6.89
CA THR A 44 -6.01 12.61 6.65
C THR A 44 -6.65 12.82 5.29
N ASN A 45 -7.86 13.34 5.28
CA ASN A 45 -8.57 13.70 4.05
C ASN A 45 -8.17 15.13 3.62
N VAL A 46 -7.53 15.24 2.47
CA VAL A 46 -7.13 16.52 1.87
C VAL A 46 -8.16 16.92 0.81
N SER A 47 -9.29 17.38 1.30
CA SER A 47 -10.40 17.84 0.47
C SER A 47 -10.10 19.18 -0.19
N LYS A 48 -10.97 19.57 -1.13
CA LYS A 48 -10.98 20.90 -1.76
C LYS A 48 -10.84 22.03 -0.73
N ASP A 49 -11.56 21.96 0.39
CA ASP A 49 -11.53 22.96 1.45
C ASP A 49 -10.14 23.13 2.09
N ILE A 50 -9.44 22.03 2.37
CA ILE A 50 -8.05 22.07 2.88
C ILE A 50 -7.12 22.72 1.85
N ILE A 51 -7.27 22.35 0.57
CA ILE A 51 -6.44 22.86 -0.51
C ILE A 51 -6.68 24.36 -0.72
N GLU A 52 -7.93 24.82 -0.65
CA GLU A 52 -8.28 26.26 -0.76
C GLU A 52 -7.65 27.11 0.35
N ASN A 53 -7.58 26.56 1.56
CA ASN A 53 -6.96 27.25 2.69
C ASN A 53 -5.43 27.22 2.62
N GLY A 54 -4.83 26.29 1.89
CA GLY A 54 -3.39 26.15 1.72
C GLY A 54 -2.82 27.00 0.59
N ARG A 55 -2.95 28.33 0.65
CA ARG A 55 -2.53 29.23 -0.44
C ARG A 55 -1.03 29.17 -0.76
N SER A 56 -0.20 28.79 0.19
CA SER A 56 1.25 28.63 0.03
C SER A 56 1.66 27.24 -0.43
N LEU A 57 0.72 26.27 -0.44
CA LEU A 57 1.03 24.89 -0.80
C LEU A 57 1.50 24.76 -2.25
N LYS A 58 2.61 24.06 -2.39
CA LYS A 58 3.22 23.69 -3.69
C LYS A 58 3.14 22.20 -3.94
N VAL A 59 3.22 21.38 -2.86
CA VAL A 59 3.27 19.92 -2.95
C VAL A 59 2.37 19.31 -1.88
N ILE A 60 1.61 18.29 -2.27
CA ILE A 60 0.93 17.37 -1.36
C ILE A 60 1.55 15.98 -1.57
N ALA A 61 2.22 15.46 -0.55
CA ALA A 61 2.86 14.15 -0.58
C ALA A 61 2.08 13.12 0.23
N ARG A 62 1.67 12.02 -0.39
CA ARG A 62 1.05 10.91 0.33
C ARG A 62 2.06 9.79 0.58
N VAL A 63 2.31 9.48 1.85
CA VAL A 63 3.11 8.32 2.25
C VAL A 63 2.23 7.06 2.15
N GLY A 64 2.14 6.51 0.94
CA GLY A 64 1.32 5.36 0.56
C GLY A 64 1.02 5.36 -0.94
N VAL A 65 0.28 4.37 -1.43
CA VAL A 65 0.06 4.12 -2.87
C VAL A 65 -1.16 4.86 -3.41
N GLY A 66 -2.33 4.70 -2.81
CA GLY A 66 -3.59 5.31 -3.29
C GLY A 66 -3.61 6.83 -3.08
N LEU A 67 -4.48 7.53 -3.77
CA LEU A 67 -4.69 8.97 -3.67
C LEU A 67 -6.17 9.31 -3.36
N ASP A 68 -6.92 8.32 -2.94
CA ASP A 68 -8.36 8.37 -2.66
C ASP A 68 -8.76 9.40 -1.57
N ASN A 69 -7.83 9.74 -0.70
CA ASN A 69 -8.00 10.73 0.36
C ASN A 69 -7.51 12.15 -0.03
N ILE A 70 -7.20 12.40 -1.30
CA ILE A 70 -6.73 13.70 -1.79
C ILE A 70 -7.55 14.10 -3.02
N ASP A 71 -8.09 15.31 -3.03
CA ASP A 71 -8.73 15.88 -4.23
C ASP A 71 -7.65 16.29 -5.25
N THR A 72 -7.18 15.30 -6.00
CA THR A 72 -6.09 15.47 -6.96
C THR A 72 -6.47 16.39 -8.13
N ASN A 73 -7.76 16.40 -8.52
CA ASN A 73 -8.24 17.26 -9.60
C ASN A 73 -8.19 18.72 -9.17
N TYR A 74 -8.64 18.99 -7.95
CA TYR A 74 -8.61 20.34 -7.41
C TYR A 74 -7.16 20.81 -7.14
N ALA A 75 -6.30 19.97 -6.59
CA ALA A 75 -4.88 20.27 -6.41
C ALA A 75 -4.22 20.65 -7.75
N LYS A 76 -4.47 19.87 -8.81
CA LYS A 76 -3.98 20.17 -10.16
C LYS A 76 -4.50 21.51 -10.68
N SER A 77 -5.77 21.86 -10.45
CA SER A 77 -6.31 23.17 -10.87
C SER A 77 -5.67 24.37 -10.17
N LYS A 78 -5.03 24.13 -9.02
CA LYS A 78 -4.27 25.13 -8.24
C LYS A 78 -2.76 25.06 -8.50
N ASN A 79 -2.30 24.28 -9.48
CA ASN A 79 -0.89 23.99 -9.76
C ASN A 79 -0.12 23.40 -8.57
N ILE A 80 -0.81 22.65 -7.71
CA ILE A 80 -0.20 21.92 -6.58
C ILE A 80 0.17 20.53 -7.08
N GLN A 81 1.44 20.17 -6.94
CA GLN A 81 1.92 18.84 -7.30
C GLN A 81 1.47 17.80 -6.25
N VAL A 82 0.86 16.71 -6.70
CA VAL A 82 0.53 15.57 -5.83
C VAL A 82 1.49 14.42 -6.14
N ILE A 83 2.19 13.94 -5.11
CA ILE A 83 3.13 12.82 -5.20
C ILE A 83 2.75 11.72 -4.21
N ASN A 84 3.08 10.49 -4.54
CA ASN A 84 2.84 9.33 -3.69
C ASN A 84 3.99 8.32 -3.76
N ALA A 85 4.02 7.36 -2.83
CA ALA A 85 5.03 6.32 -2.75
C ALA A 85 4.53 5.03 -3.43
N GLN A 86 4.35 5.05 -4.76
CA GLN A 86 3.78 3.92 -5.51
C GLN A 86 4.55 2.62 -5.36
N GLU A 87 5.88 2.69 -5.26
CA GLU A 87 6.74 1.51 -5.25
C GLU A 87 6.99 0.95 -3.84
N ALA A 88 6.86 1.78 -2.80
CA ALA A 88 7.25 1.43 -1.44
C ALA A 88 6.50 0.23 -0.82
N ALA A 89 5.28 -0.06 -1.30
CA ALA A 89 4.46 -1.14 -0.77
C ALA A 89 4.47 -2.42 -1.63
N ILE A 90 5.07 -2.39 -2.82
CA ILE A 90 4.97 -3.50 -3.78
C ILE A 90 5.48 -4.81 -3.17
N ILE A 91 6.68 -4.80 -2.64
CA ILE A 91 7.32 -6.01 -2.09
C ILE A 91 6.57 -6.47 -0.85
N ALA A 92 6.36 -5.56 0.12
CA ALA A 92 5.73 -5.90 1.40
C ALA A 92 4.31 -6.47 1.25
N VAL A 93 3.50 -5.87 0.37
CA VAL A 93 2.14 -6.38 0.10
C VAL A 93 2.18 -7.71 -0.65
N SER A 94 3.09 -7.86 -1.60
CA SER A 94 3.23 -9.13 -2.34
C SER A 94 3.66 -10.27 -1.42
N GLU A 95 4.60 -10.04 -0.52
CA GLU A 95 5.03 -11.02 0.49
C GLU A 95 3.89 -11.38 1.43
N LEU A 96 3.11 -10.40 1.89
CA LEU A 96 1.94 -10.63 2.73
C LEU A 96 0.90 -11.52 2.02
N VAL A 97 0.62 -11.26 0.74
CA VAL A 97 -0.33 -12.06 -0.07
C VAL A 97 0.16 -13.50 -0.18
N ILE A 98 1.41 -13.72 -0.58
CA ILE A 98 1.97 -15.06 -0.74
C ILE A 98 2.04 -15.79 0.62
N GLY A 99 2.49 -15.12 1.66
CA GLY A 99 2.53 -15.67 3.02
C GLY A 99 1.13 -16.08 3.53
N SER A 100 0.12 -15.25 3.27
CA SER A 100 -1.27 -15.54 3.61
C SER A 100 -1.81 -16.73 2.83
N MET A 101 -1.53 -16.83 1.53
CA MET A 101 -1.92 -17.96 0.68
C MET A 101 -1.33 -19.27 1.22
N ILE A 102 -0.02 -19.29 1.50
CA ILE A 102 0.66 -20.46 2.06
C ILE A 102 0.09 -20.81 3.42
N SER A 103 -0.12 -19.81 4.29
CA SER A 103 -0.67 -20.00 5.63
C SER A 103 -2.05 -20.63 5.60
N LEU A 104 -2.93 -20.19 4.71
CA LEU A 104 -4.26 -20.76 4.51
C LEU A 104 -4.20 -22.18 3.92
N ALA A 105 -3.44 -22.37 2.83
CA ALA A 105 -3.36 -23.64 2.14
C ALA A 105 -2.75 -24.76 3.00
N ARG A 106 -1.86 -24.41 3.93
CA ARG A 106 -1.12 -25.37 4.76
C ARG A 106 -1.52 -25.34 6.23
N PHE A 107 -2.59 -24.58 6.59
CA PHE A 107 -3.10 -24.45 7.97
C PHE A 107 -2.06 -23.98 8.99
N ILE A 108 -1.09 -23.13 8.58
CA ILE A 108 0.07 -22.74 9.43
C ILE A 108 -0.39 -22.10 10.73
N THR A 109 -1.31 -21.13 10.66
CA THR A 109 -1.82 -20.41 11.84
C THR A 109 -2.56 -21.35 12.78
N HIS A 110 -3.39 -22.27 12.24
CA HIS A 110 -4.11 -23.24 13.03
C HIS A 110 -3.15 -24.25 13.70
N ALA A 111 -2.19 -24.75 12.93
CA ALA A 111 -1.16 -25.65 13.44
C ALA A 111 -0.36 -25.01 14.58
N HIS A 112 0.05 -23.76 14.41
CA HIS A 112 0.76 -23.00 15.43
C HIS A 112 -0.09 -22.87 16.72
N SER A 113 -1.34 -22.43 16.57
CA SER A 113 -2.26 -22.26 17.72
C SER A 113 -2.45 -23.55 18.52
N GLU A 114 -2.66 -24.68 17.84
CA GLU A 114 -2.86 -25.96 18.53
C GLU A 114 -1.58 -26.52 19.16
N THR A 115 -0.45 -26.41 18.43
CA THR A 115 0.85 -26.86 18.97
C THR A 115 1.26 -26.03 20.20
N SER A 116 0.98 -24.73 20.21
CA SER A 116 1.24 -23.87 21.37
C SER A 116 0.41 -24.22 22.61
N LYS A 117 -0.73 -24.93 22.42
CA LYS A 117 -1.55 -25.48 23.51
C LYS A 117 -1.11 -26.92 23.91
N GLY A 118 -0.08 -27.46 23.27
CA GLY A 118 0.37 -28.84 23.48
C GLY A 118 -0.42 -29.88 22.68
N ASN A 119 -1.30 -29.49 21.77
CA ASN A 119 -2.11 -30.41 20.96
C ASN A 119 -1.37 -30.85 19.70
N TRP A 120 -1.18 -32.16 19.50
CA TRP A 120 -0.59 -32.71 18.30
C TRP A 120 -1.65 -33.19 17.31
N ILE A 121 -2.07 -32.32 16.40
CA ILE A 121 -3.23 -32.54 15.51
C ILE A 121 -2.83 -32.89 14.06
N LYS A 122 -1.69 -33.51 13.83
CA LYS A 122 -1.11 -33.80 12.50
C LYS A 122 -2.15 -34.33 11.47
N LYS A 123 -3.07 -35.21 11.89
CA LYS A 123 -4.04 -35.83 10.98
C LYS A 123 -5.07 -34.83 10.41
N SER A 124 -5.41 -33.76 11.15
CA SER A 124 -6.36 -32.73 10.71
C SER A 124 -5.70 -31.60 9.90
N LEU A 125 -4.36 -31.59 9.79
CA LEU A 125 -3.60 -30.56 9.08
C LEU A 125 -3.23 -30.98 7.66
N MET A 126 -4.05 -31.79 7.00
CA MET A 126 -3.83 -32.17 5.61
C MET A 126 -4.19 -31.02 4.70
N GLY A 127 -3.18 -30.20 4.37
CA GLY A 127 -3.33 -29.02 3.54
C GLY A 127 -3.20 -29.32 2.04
N THR A 128 -3.25 -28.25 1.25
CA THR A 128 -3.12 -28.30 -0.22
C THR A 128 -1.79 -27.68 -0.64
N GLU A 129 -1.09 -28.31 -1.59
CA GLU A 129 0.07 -27.72 -2.25
C GLU A 129 -0.38 -26.65 -3.26
N LEU A 130 0.38 -25.57 -3.36
CA LEU A 130 0.10 -24.51 -4.35
C LEU A 130 0.62 -24.86 -5.74
N SER A 131 1.62 -25.74 -5.84
CA SER A 131 2.20 -26.18 -7.10
C SER A 131 1.14 -26.75 -8.05
N GLY A 132 1.13 -26.29 -9.30
CA GLY A 132 0.16 -26.68 -10.32
C GLY A 132 -1.24 -26.06 -10.18
N LYS A 133 -1.52 -25.31 -9.11
CA LYS A 133 -2.79 -24.62 -8.94
C LYS A 133 -2.84 -23.33 -9.76
N TYR A 134 -4.06 -22.85 -10.00
CA TYR A 134 -4.31 -21.58 -10.66
C TYR A 134 -4.46 -20.46 -9.62
N LEU A 135 -3.82 -19.32 -9.88
CA LEU A 135 -4.02 -18.06 -9.16
C LEU A 135 -4.65 -17.05 -10.10
N GLY A 136 -5.89 -16.65 -9.82
CA GLY A 136 -6.55 -15.53 -10.48
C GLY A 136 -6.14 -14.22 -9.84
N ILE A 137 -5.70 -13.25 -10.64
CA ILE A 137 -5.33 -11.89 -10.20
C ILE A 137 -6.23 -10.89 -10.89
N VAL A 138 -7.05 -10.19 -10.09
CA VAL A 138 -7.86 -9.06 -10.55
C VAL A 138 -7.15 -7.76 -10.16
N GLY A 139 -6.71 -6.99 -11.15
CA GLY A 139 -5.82 -5.85 -10.97
C GLY A 139 -4.35 -6.24 -11.11
N VAL A 140 -3.84 -6.23 -12.36
CA VAL A 140 -2.47 -6.62 -12.70
C VAL A 140 -1.54 -5.41 -12.80
N GLY A 141 -1.68 -4.48 -11.84
CA GLY A 141 -0.75 -3.37 -11.62
C GLY A 141 0.57 -3.84 -10.99
N ASN A 142 1.34 -2.92 -10.42
CA ASN A 142 2.66 -3.22 -9.86
C ASN A 142 2.64 -4.35 -8.81
N ILE A 143 1.67 -4.34 -7.88
CA ILE A 143 1.52 -5.37 -6.85
C ILE A 143 1.09 -6.70 -7.48
N GLY A 144 0.05 -6.69 -8.31
CA GLY A 144 -0.46 -7.91 -8.95
C GLY A 144 0.59 -8.62 -9.81
N ARG A 145 1.39 -7.87 -10.57
CA ARG A 145 2.53 -8.41 -11.34
C ARG A 145 3.56 -9.06 -10.44
N ASN A 146 3.92 -8.41 -9.33
CA ASN A 146 4.93 -8.96 -8.42
C ASN A 146 4.41 -10.22 -7.69
N VAL A 147 3.14 -10.25 -7.28
CA VAL A 147 2.47 -11.46 -6.75
C VAL A 147 2.50 -12.57 -7.79
N GLY A 148 2.13 -12.30 -9.05
CA GLY A 148 2.17 -13.26 -10.14
C GLY A 148 3.57 -13.84 -10.36
N ARG A 149 4.60 -13.00 -10.34
CA ARG A 149 6.01 -13.43 -10.47
C ARG A 149 6.42 -14.40 -9.35
N ILE A 150 6.08 -14.11 -8.11
CA ILE A 150 6.42 -14.97 -6.95
C ILE A 150 5.62 -16.26 -7.00
N ALA A 151 4.32 -16.21 -7.30
CA ALA A 151 3.46 -17.37 -7.40
C ALA A 151 3.90 -18.30 -8.53
N ARG A 152 4.35 -17.74 -9.66
CA ARG A 152 4.92 -18.53 -10.78
C ARG A 152 6.21 -19.26 -10.38
N ALA A 153 7.08 -18.62 -9.58
CA ALA A 153 8.25 -19.28 -9.01
C ALA A 153 7.87 -20.44 -8.08
N SER A 154 6.68 -20.41 -7.47
CA SER A 154 6.08 -21.50 -6.70
C SER A 154 5.33 -22.51 -7.59
N ARG A 155 5.56 -22.51 -8.92
CA ARG A 155 4.96 -23.40 -9.92
C ARG A 155 3.43 -23.29 -10.03
N MET A 156 2.85 -22.13 -9.71
CA MET A 156 1.43 -21.86 -9.96
C MET A 156 1.21 -21.39 -11.40
N ASN A 157 0.02 -21.63 -11.93
CA ASN A 157 -0.46 -21.04 -13.17
C ASN A 157 -1.16 -19.72 -12.85
N ILE A 158 -0.89 -18.67 -13.63
CA ILE A 158 -1.41 -17.33 -13.34
C ILE A 158 -2.42 -16.91 -14.41
N ILE A 159 -3.61 -16.54 -13.98
CA ILE A 159 -4.65 -15.92 -14.81
C ILE A 159 -4.82 -14.49 -14.33
N GLY A 160 -4.74 -13.51 -15.23
CA GLY A 160 -4.84 -12.10 -14.88
C GLY A 160 -6.01 -11.39 -15.56
N TYR A 161 -6.63 -10.46 -14.85
CA TYR A 161 -7.59 -9.52 -15.40
C TYR A 161 -7.25 -8.09 -14.97
N ASP A 162 -7.28 -7.17 -15.93
CA ASP A 162 -7.16 -5.72 -15.66
C ASP A 162 -7.97 -4.95 -16.71
N ILE A 163 -8.35 -3.71 -16.41
CA ILE A 163 -8.97 -2.78 -17.34
C ILE A 163 -7.98 -2.18 -18.35
N TYR A 164 -6.68 -2.30 -18.07
CA TYR A 164 -5.59 -1.89 -18.96
C TYR A 164 -4.91 -3.11 -19.59
N PRO A 165 -4.24 -2.94 -20.75
CA PRO A 165 -3.49 -4.02 -21.38
C PRO A 165 -2.43 -4.61 -20.44
N ILE A 166 -2.41 -5.93 -20.35
CA ILE A 166 -1.52 -6.67 -19.46
C ILE A 166 -0.35 -7.26 -20.26
N SER A 167 0.88 -7.06 -19.76
CA SER A 167 2.04 -7.78 -20.28
C SER A 167 1.99 -9.25 -19.87
N ARG A 168 2.19 -10.17 -20.82
CA ARG A 168 2.20 -11.62 -20.58
C ARG A 168 3.46 -12.14 -19.87
N GLU A 169 4.39 -11.29 -19.52
CA GLU A 169 5.67 -11.68 -18.91
C GLU A 169 5.50 -12.51 -17.64
N TYR A 170 4.46 -12.22 -16.83
CA TYR A 170 4.23 -12.87 -15.53
C TYR A 170 2.87 -13.59 -15.42
N ILE A 171 2.13 -13.67 -16.52
CA ILE A 171 0.77 -14.19 -16.56
C ILE A 171 0.68 -15.23 -17.68
N ASN A 172 0.08 -16.38 -17.41
CA ASN A 172 -0.09 -17.43 -18.40
C ASN A 172 -1.26 -17.12 -19.37
N GLU A 173 -2.37 -16.57 -18.81
CA GLU A 173 -3.59 -16.24 -19.53
C GLU A 173 -4.14 -14.86 -19.07
N VAL A 174 -4.80 -14.15 -19.98
CA VAL A 174 -5.38 -12.80 -19.76
C VAL A 174 -6.87 -12.88 -19.93
#